data_3971b33841c5d81b97c6c40568cf27c7
#
_entry.id   3971b33841c5d81b97c6c40568cf27c7
#
_cell.length_a   1.000
_cell.length_b   1.000
_cell.length_c   1.000
_cell.angle_alpha   90.00
_cell.angle_beta   90.00
_cell.angle_gamma   90.00
#
_symmetry.space_group_name_H-M   'P 1'
#
loop_
_entity.id
_entity.type
_entity.pdbx_description
1 polymer ?
#
loop_
_entity_poly.entity_id
_entity_poly.type
_entity_poly.pdbx_seq_one_letter_code
_entity_poly.pdbx_strand_id
1 'polypeptide(L)'
;EAGDGVLVFTGPDGRSPQLDRLEIVPSEIDITEYTITATAGAGGTISDEGAVSVEEGQSKTYTITADEGYEIADVLVNGESVGAVSSYTFENVNADATIEARFVFSHYTGSNPFLFPTGTDTVTLEAEYVSEIINDTSNDNGWPCKVTEAEWASNGKFVDALNQGDVIKYHYRAEDAGTYHVVVTYRSGSNTNALAWSEESRKIESGTVSAGANDSATATHTAEFDLNVLEAGDGVLVFTGPAGKSPQM
;
A
#
# COMPACT_ATOMS: atom_id res chain seq x y z
N GLU A 1 -12.11 -6.06 -39.95
CA GLU A 1 -11.91 -7.42 -40.50
C GLU A 1 -11.69 -7.33 -42.00
N ALA A 2 -10.63 -7.93 -42.52
CA ALA A 2 -10.41 -8.10 -43.95
C ALA A 2 -11.40 -9.14 -44.49
N GLY A 3 -12.14 -8.81 -45.51
CA GLY A 3 -13.12 -9.70 -46.14
C GLY A 3 -13.04 -9.64 -47.67
N ASP A 4 -13.57 -10.66 -48.32
CA ASP A 4 -13.65 -10.71 -49.78
C ASP A 4 -14.69 -9.69 -50.28
N GLY A 5 -14.31 -8.86 -51.24
CA GLY A 5 -15.14 -7.89 -51.88
C GLY A 5 -15.15 -8.06 -53.40
N VAL A 6 -16.22 -7.65 -54.04
CA VAL A 6 -16.34 -7.65 -55.50
C VAL A 6 -16.50 -6.22 -55.99
N LEU A 7 -15.59 -5.78 -56.85
CA LEU A 7 -15.71 -4.52 -57.59
C LEU A 7 -16.55 -4.74 -58.88
N VAL A 8 -17.66 -4.04 -58.99
CA VAL A 8 -18.54 -4.13 -60.14
C VAL A 8 -18.48 -2.83 -60.93
N PHE A 9 -18.10 -2.91 -62.20
CA PHE A 9 -18.10 -1.80 -63.11
C PHE A 9 -19.33 -1.94 -64.08
N THR A 10 -20.20 -0.96 -64.06
CA THR A 10 -21.37 -0.93 -64.91
C THR A 10 -21.19 0.10 -66.02
N GLY A 11 -21.22 -0.35 -67.24
CA GLY A 11 -21.13 0.54 -68.39
C GLY A 11 -22.50 1.18 -68.78
N PRO A 12 -22.46 2.35 -69.38
CA PRO A 12 -23.69 2.95 -69.89
C PRO A 12 -24.19 2.20 -71.11
N ASP A 13 -25.54 2.38 -71.43
CA ASP A 13 -26.13 1.84 -72.65
C ASP A 13 -25.43 2.45 -73.83
N GLY A 14 -24.96 1.62 -74.74
CA GLY A 14 -24.24 2.03 -75.94
C GLY A 14 -22.82 1.56 -76.01
N ARG A 15 -21.86 2.42 -76.43
CA ARG A 15 -20.45 2.07 -76.50
C ARG A 15 -19.80 2.19 -75.16
N SER A 16 -19.35 1.09 -74.56
CA SER A 16 -18.58 1.06 -73.32
C SER A 16 -17.14 1.48 -73.57
N PRO A 17 -16.50 2.21 -72.64
CA PRO A 17 -15.09 2.44 -72.71
C PRO A 17 -14.35 1.10 -72.52
N GLN A 18 -13.21 0.96 -73.22
CA GLN A 18 -12.33 -0.20 -73.04
C GLN A 18 -11.49 0.07 -71.77
N LEU A 19 -11.55 -0.83 -70.81
CA LEU A 19 -10.66 -0.80 -69.64
C LEU A 19 -9.34 -1.42 -70.04
N ASP A 20 -8.28 -0.63 -70.01
CA ASP A 20 -6.91 -1.11 -70.28
C ASP A 20 -6.20 -1.56 -69.00
N ARG A 21 -6.39 -0.79 -67.89
CA ARG A 21 -5.68 -1.03 -66.63
C ARG A 21 -6.49 -0.51 -65.44
N LEU A 22 -6.48 -1.28 -64.37
CA LEU A 22 -6.90 -0.85 -63.05
C LEU A 22 -5.74 -0.84 -62.13
N GLU A 23 -5.45 0.27 -61.50
CA GLU A 23 -4.41 0.41 -60.50
C GLU A 23 -5.10 0.68 -59.12
N ILE A 24 -4.86 -0.19 -58.17
CA ILE A 24 -5.36 -0.06 -56.82
C ILE A 24 -4.16 0.32 -55.93
N VAL A 25 -4.16 1.51 -55.42
CA VAL A 25 -3.13 2.00 -54.50
C VAL A 25 -3.77 2.03 -53.11
N PRO A 26 -3.11 1.39 -52.11
CA PRO A 26 -3.59 1.52 -50.76
C PRO A 26 -3.56 3.00 -50.32
N SER A 27 -4.66 3.47 -49.82
CA SER A 27 -4.68 4.77 -49.14
C SER A 27 -4.07 4.58 -47.73
N GLU A 28 -3.17 5.48 -47.35
CA GLU A 28 -2.75 5.50 -45.94
C GLU A 28 -4.01 5.77 -45.10
N ILE A 29 -4.25 4.84 -44.18
CA ILE A 29 -5.28 5.06 -43.16
C ILE A 29 -4.60 5.93 -42.10
N ASP A 30 -5.02 7.17 -41.99
CA ASP A 30 -4.62 8.06 -40.92
C ASP A 30 -5.27 7.56 -39.61
N ILE A 31 -4.52 6.83 -38.82
CA ILE A 31 -4.98 6.29 -37.55
C ILE A 31 -4.71 7.34 -36.49
N THR A 32 -5.75 7.93 -35.92
CA THR A 32 -5.61 8.80 -34.75
C THR A 32 -5.31 7.94 -33.51
N GLU A 33 -4.28 8.29 -32.79
CA GLU A 33 -3.88 7.62 -31.55
C GLU A 33 -3.88 8.61 -30.41
N TYR A 34 -4.18 8.13 -29.21
CA TYR A 34 -4.11 8.85 -27.94
C TYR A 34 -3.18 8.14 -26.98
N THR A 35 -2.54 8.91 -26.10
CA THR A 35 -1.60 8.36 -25.12
C THR A 35 -2.24 8.23 -23.75
N ILE A 36 -2.19 7.03 -23.18
CA ILE A 36 -2.51 6.80 -21.77
C ILE A 36 -1.19 6.63 -21.01
N THR A 37 -0.95 7.48 -20.00
CA THR A 37 0.23 7.36 -19.13
C THR A 37 -0.17 6.69 -17.83
N ALA A 38 0.41 5.51 -17.56
CA ALA A 38 0.18 4.73 -16.36
C ALA A 38 1.38 4.83 -15.41
N THR A 39 1.11 5.03 -14.12
CA THR A 39 2.11 5.06 -13.06
C THR A 39 1.68 4.25 -11.85
N ALA A 40 2.64 3.65 -11.15
CA ALA A 40 2.44 2.97 -9.89
C ALA A 40 3.30 3.60 -8.79
N GLY A 41 2.70 3.82 -7.62
CA GLY A 41 3.44 4.18 -6.42
C GLY A 41 4.17 2.97 -5.81
N ALA A 42 5.01 3.23 -4.79
CA ALA A 42 5.66 2.14 -4.05
C ALA A 42 4.63 1.19 -3.41
N GLY A 43 4.92 -0.10 -3.39
CA GLY A 43 4.07 -1.14 -2.80
C GLY A 43 3.14 -1.85 -3.78
N GLY A 44 3.37 -1.73 -5.08
CA GLY A 44 2.64 -2.50 -6.09
C GLY A 44 3.00 -2.12 -7.51
N THR A 45 2.26 -2.66 -8.46
CA THR A 45 2.49 -2.52 -9.89
C THR A 45 1.20 -2.24 -10.65
N ILE A 46 1.35 -1.60 -11.81
CA ILE A 46 0.30 -1.47 -12.80
C ILE A 46 0.78 -2.09 -14.12
N SER A 47 -0.10 -2.79 -14.83
CA SER A 47 0.27 -3.33 -16.14
C SER A 47 0.58 -2.21 -17.13
N ASP A 48 1.49 -2.47 -18.07
CA ASP A 48 1.87 -1.53 -19.12
C ASP A 48 2.21 -0.11 -18.59
N GLU A 49 3.00 -0.07 -17.50
CA GLU A 49 3.46 1.17 -16.89
C GLU A 49 4.23 2.03 -17.92
N GLY A 50 3.99 3.35 -17.86
CA GLY A 50 4.52 4.33 -18.79
C GLY A 50 3.49 4.81 -19.81
N ALA A 51 3.96 5.33 -20.93
CA ALA A 51 3.13 5.87 -21.99
C ALA A 51 2.76 4.78 -23.01
N VAL A 52 1.47 4.55 -23.22
CA VAL A 52 0.94 3.57 -24.16
C VAL A 52 0.06 4.28 -25.18
N SER A 53 0.32 4.04 -26.46
CA SER A 53 -0.50 4.54 -27.57
C SER A 53 -1.71 3.62 -27.77
N VAL A 54 -2.89 4.21 -27.93
CA VAL A 54 -4.17 3.51 -28.15
C VAL A 54 -4.88 4.18 -29.32
N GLU A 55 -5.30 3.40 -30.32
CA GLU A 55 -6.07 3.91 -31.45
C GLU A 55 -7.42 4.47 -30.99
N GLU A 56 -7.87 5.55 -31.64
CA GLU A 56 -9.17 6.18 -31.38
C GLU A 56 -10.31 5.15 -31.43
N GLY A 57 -11.16 5.17 -30.40
CA GLY A 57 -12.31 4.27 -30.28
C GLY A 57 -11.98 2.88 -29.72
N GLN A 58 -10.71 2.54 -29.54
CA GLN A 58 -10.32 1.28 -28.89
C GLN A 58 -10.45 1.38 -27.37
N SER A 59 -10.41 0.23 -26.72
CA SER A 59 -10.43 0.13 -25.26
C SER A 59 -9.08 -0.38 -24.74
N LYS A 60 -8.65 0.13 -23.57
CA LYS A 60 -7.42 -0.30 -22.88
C LYS A 60 -7.73 -0.62 -21.44
N THR A 61 -7.37 -1.84 -21.01
CA THR A 61 -7.52 -2.28 -19.62
C THR A 61 -6.16 -2.29 -18.93
N TYR A 62 -6.13 -1.77 -17.72
CA TYR A 62 -5.01 -1.84 -16.78
C TYR A 62 -5.35 -2.76 -15.62
N THR A 63 -4.39 -3.57 -15.21
CA THR A 63 -4.46 -4.42 -14.02
C THR A 63 -3.54 -3.84 -12.96
N ILE A 64 -4.03 -3.67 -11.74
CA ILE A 64 -3.32 -3.13 -10.60
C ILE A 64 -3.11 -4.27 -9.59
N THR A 65 -1.87 -4.47 -9.17
CA THR A 65 -1.50 -5.54 -8.25
C THR A 65 -0.69 -4.95 -7.11
N ALA A 66 -1.17 -5.12 -5.89
CA ALA A 66 -0.40 -4.77 -4.70
C ALA A 66 0.66 -5.84 -4.40
N ASP A 67 1.81 -5.39 -3.92
CA ASP A 67 2.86 -6.27 -3.42
C ASP A 67 2.43 -6.93 -2.10
N GLU A 68 3.17 -7.94 -1.68
CA GLU A 68 2.90 -8.61 -0.42
C GLU A 68 3.02 -7.63 0.76
N GLY A 69 1.99 -7.57 1.59
CA GLY A 69 1.87 -6.62 2.70
C GLY A 69 1.28 -5.27 2.33
N TYR A 70 0.94 -5.04 1.08
CA TYR A 70 0.29 -3.82 0.64
C TYR A 70 -1.13 -4.06 0.15
N GLU A 71 -1.92 -3.01 0.17
CA GLU A 71 -3.25 -2.95 -0.45
C GLU A 71 -3.31 -1.79 -1.43
N ILE A 72 -4.21 -1.88 -2.39
CA ILE A 72 -4.49 -0.75 -3.26
C ILE A 72 -5.21 0.30 -2.42
N ALA A 73 -4.58 1.45 -2.20
CA ALA A 73 -5.18 2.54 -1.44
C ALA A 73 -6.20 3.30 -2.29
N ASP A 74 -5.83 3.60 -3.52
CA ASP A 74 -6.67 4.33 -4.47
C ASP A 74 -6.13 4.17 -5.88
N VAL A 75 -6.99 4.38 -6.87
CA VAL A 75 -6.61 4.54 -8.27
C VAL A 75 -7.17 5.88 -8.75
N LEU A 76 -6.29 6.71 -9.31
CA LEU A 76 -6.70 7.99 -9.87
C LEU A 76 -6.70 7.91 -11.39
N VAL A 77 -7.78 8.37 -12.00
CA VAL A 77 -7.92 8.52 -13.45
C VAL A 77 -8.08 9.99 -13.77
N ASN A 78 -7.16 10.54 -14.55
CA ASN A 78 -7.07 11.98 -14.83
C ASN A 78 -7.07 12.84 -13.56
N GLY A 79 -6.47 12.32 -12.47
CA GLY A 79 -6.39 12.97 -11.16
C GLY A 79 -7.61 12.81 -10.26
N GLU A 80 -8.68 12.15 -10.73
CA GLU A 80 -9.87 11.87 -9.93
C GLU A 80 -9.87 10.43 -9.42
N SER A 81 -10.23 10.23 -8.14
CA SER A 81 -10.30 8.90 -7.52
C SER A 81 -11.43 8.06 -8.11
N VAL A 82 -11.10 6.83 -8.45
CA VAL A 82 -12.06 5.78 -8.83
C VAL A 82 -12.15 4.67 -7.76
N GLY A 83 -11.47 4.88 -6.62
CA GLY A 83 -11.41 3.96 -5.49
C GLY A 83 -10.35 2.87 -5.64
N ALA A 84 -10.28 1.98 -4.66
CA ALA A 84 -9.31 0.88 -4.60
C ALA A 84 -9.73 -0.28 -5.52
N VAL A 85 -9.49 -0.13 -6.81
CA VAL A 85 -9.86 -1.13 -7.83
C VAL A 85 -8.64 -1.89 -8.32
N SER A 86 -8.76 -3.21 -8.52
CA SER A 86 -7.69 -4.06 -9.07
C SER A 86 -7.61 -4.06 -10.60
N SER A 87 -8.55 -3.39 -11.25
CA SER A 87 -8.58 -3.25 -12.71
C SER A 87 -9.38 -2.03 -13.10
N TYR A 88 -8.93 -1.34 -14.15
CA TYR A 88 -9.64 -0.23 -14.75
C TYR A 88 -9.58 -0.31 -16.28
N THR A 89 -10.70 -0.04 -16.96
CA THR A 89 -10.78 -0.06 -18.42
C THR A 89 -11.17 1.31 -18.93
N PHE A 90 -10.31 1.89 -19.75
CA PHE A 90 -10.68 3.01 -20.61
C PHE A 90 -11.46 2.47 -21.80
N GLU A 91 -12.71 2.84 -21.92
CA GLU A 91 -13.53 2.46 -23.06
C GLU A 91 -13.60 3.60 -24.09
N ASN A 92 -13.57 3.25 -25.38
CA ASN A 92 -13.72 4.21 -26.48
C ASN A 92 -12.77 5.42 -26.32
N VAL A 93 -11.46 5.14 -26.26
CA VAL A 93 -10.43 6.16 -26.06
C VAL A 93 -10.49 7.22 -27.16
N ASN A 94 -10.67 8.48 -26.76
CA ASN A 94 -10.82 9.62 -27.67
C ASN A 94 -10.05 10.87 -27.23
N ALA A 95 -9.20 10.73 -26.23
CA ALA A 95 -8.31 11.76 -25.69
C ALA A 95 -7.17 11.11 -24.91
N ASP A 96 -6.08 11.87 -24.72
CA ASP A 96 -5.01 11.50 -23.80
C ASP A 96 -5.54 11.37 -22.36
N ALA A 97 -4.99 10.42 -21.61
CA ALA A 97 -5.42 10.14 -20.25
C ALA A 97 -4.25 9.73 -19.33
N THR A 98 -4.51 9.76 -18.03
CA THR A 98 -3.57 9.25 -17.02
C THR A 98 -4.26 8.27 -16.10
N ILE A 99 -3.50 7.29 -15.60
CA ILE A 99 -3.91 6.42 -14.52
C ILE A 99 -2.76 6.26 -13.53
N GLU A 100 -3.03 6.49 -12.25
CA GLU A 100 -2.07 6.39 -11.15
C GLU A 100 -2.61 5.41 -10.11
N ALA A 101 -1.85 4.34 -9.85
CA ALA A 101 -2.17 3.40 -8.77
C ALA A 101 -1.39 3.80 -7.51
N ARG A 102 -2.09 3.89 -6.38
CA ARG A 102 -1.54 4.19 -5.06
C ARG A 102 -1.74 3.01 -4.14
N PHE A 103 -0.71 2.73 -3.35
CA PHE A 103 -0.71 1.60 -2.43
C PHE A 103 -0.47 2.09 -1.01
N VAL A 104 -0.99 1.34 -0.04
CA VAL A 104 -0.73 1.55 1.37
C VAL A 104 -0.27 0.23 1.97
N PHE A 105 0.68 0.30 2.86
CA PHE A 105 1.05 -0.88 3.63
C PHE A 105 -0.12 -1.23 4.55
N SER A 106 -0.73 -2.40 4.35
CA SER A 106 -1.96 -2.79 5.05
C SER A 106 -1.79 -3.98 5.96
N HIS A 107 -0.75 -4.79 5.74
CA HIS A 107 -0.66 -6.06 6.42
C HIS A 107 0.77 -6.57 6.55
N TYR A 108 1.18 -6.80 7.77
CA TYR A 108 2.35 -7.58 8.08
C TYR A 108 1.92 -9.06 8.19
N THR A 109 2.33 -9.89 7.24
CA THR A 109 2.31 -11.34 7.42
C THR A 109 3.69 -11.76 7.87
N GLY A 110 3.80 -12.55 8.94
CA GLY A 110 5.08 -12.89 9.59
C GLY A 110 6.24 -13.37 8.73
N SER A 111 6.08 -13.36 7.43
CA SER A 111 7.12 -13.64 6.41
C SER A 111 7.76 -12.39 5.84
N ASN A 112 7.14 -11.21 5.95
CA ASN A 112 7.64 -9.96 5.40
C ASN A 112 7.86 -8.94 6.52
N PRO A 113 9.09 -8.46 6.72
CA PRO A 113 9.36 -7.40 7.66
C PRO A 113 8.74 -6.07 7.19
N PHE A 114 8.26 -5.29 8.15
CA PHE A 114 7.84 -3.92 7.91
C PHE A 114 9.03 -3.08 7.39
N LEU A 115 8.85 -2.39 6.27
CA LEU A 115 9.92 -1.60 5.67
C LEU A 115 10.05 -0.25 6.36
N PHE A 116 11.23 0.05 6.89
CA PHE A 116 11.55 1.38 7.38
C PHE A 116 11.66 2.35 6.21
N PRO A 117 11.22 3.60 6.39
CA PRO A 117 11.26 4.59 5.33
C PRO A 117 12.71 4.93 4.95
N THR A 118 12.92 5.29 3.70
CA THR A 118 14.19 5.82 3.21
C THR A 118 14.16 7.35 3.14
N GLY A 119 15.31 7.97 3.29
CA GLY A 119 15.42 9.44 3.19
C GLY A 119 14.64 10.16 4.30
N THR A 120 13.70 11.02 3.93
CA THR A 120 12.87 11.83 4.84
C THR A 120 11.42 11.36 4.91
N ASP A 121 11.12 10.22 4.34
CA ASP A 121 9.76 9.70 4.28
C ASP A 121 9.32 9.22 5.67
N THR A 122 8.02 9.23 5.87
CA THR A 122 7.39 8.72 7.09
C THR A 122 6.50 7.53 6.72
N VAL A 123 6.58 6.48 7.49
CA VAL A 123 5.72 5.32 7.33
C VAL A 123 4.99 5.06 8.65
N THR A 124 3.74 4.68 8.58
CA THR A 124 2.92 4.33 9.74
C THR A 124 2.74 2.82 9.80
N LEU A 125 3.09 2.23 10.92
CA LEU A 125 2.78 0.85 11.25
C LEU A 125 1.66 0.87 12.29
N GLU A 126 0.50 0.36 11.91
CA GLU A 126 -0.61 0.23 12.84
C GLU A 126 -0.33 -0.92 13.84
N ALA A 127 -0.67 -0.70 15.10
CA ALA A 127 -0.27 -1.61 16.18
C ALA A 127 -0.83 -3.03 16.02
N GLU A 128 -1.98 -3.19 15.37
CA GLU A 128 -2.59 -4.48 15.10
C GLU A 128 -1.80 -5.35 14.10
N TYR A 129 -0.86 -4.78 13.38
CA TYR A 129 0.01 -5.54 12.48
C TYR A 129 1.22 -6.13 13.21
N VAL A 130 1.02 -6.46 14.46
CA VAL A 130 1.99 -7.17 15.29
C VAL A 130 2.39 -8.50 14.65
N SER A 131 3.71 -8.77 14.59
CA SER A 131 4.24 -10.01 14.01
C SER A 131 4.04 -11.21 14.91
N GLU A 132 4.15 -11.00 16.22
CA GLU A 132 4.03 -12.02 17.24
C GLU A 132 3.49 -11.44 18.55
N ILE A 133 2.55 -12.15 19.17
CA ILE A 133 2.10 -11.87 20.53
C ILE A 133 2.48 -13.08 21.40
N ILE A 134 3.26 -12.86 22.44
CA ILE A 134 3.62 -13.87 23.45
C ILE A 134 2.93 -13.48 24.74
N ASN A 135 1.95 -14.25 25.17
CA ASN A 135 1.23 -14.04 26.43
C ASN A 135 1.89 -14.81 27.57
N ASP A 136 2.27 -14.10 28.63
CA ASP A 136 2.60 -14.72 29.91
C ASP A 136 1.34 -14.95 30.74
N THR A 137 0.72 -16.08 30.53
CA THR A 137 -0.56 -16.44 31.20
C THR A 137 -0.49 -16.49 32.72
N SER A 138 0.71 -16.39 33.31
CA SER A 138 0.89 -16.36 34.77
C SER A 138 0.43 -15.04 35.39
N ASN A 139 0.35 -13.96 34.58
CA ASN A 139 0.07 -12.60 35.04
C ASN A 139 -1.10 -11.91 34.32
N ASP A 140 -1.81 -12.59 33.43
CA ASP A 140 -2.82 -11.97 32.55
C ASP A 140 -4.12 -11.62 33.28
N ASN A 141 -4.32 -12.07 34.52
CA ASN A 141 -5.55 -11.83 35.30
C ASN A 141 -6.85 -12.15 34.52
N GLY A 142 -6.77 -13.02 33.53
CA GLY A 142 -7.89 -13.36 32.63
C GLY A 142 -8.07 -12.39 31.44
N TRP A 143 -7.12 -11.48 31.22
CA TRP A 143 -7.10 -10.53 30.11
C TRP A 143 -5.84 -10.72 29.25
N PRO A 144 -5.84 -11.70 28.32
CA PRO A 144 -4.68 -11.94 27.46
C PRO A 144 -4.45 -10.77 26.51
N CYS A 145 -3.19 -10.48 26.22
CA CYS A 145 -2.81 -9.54 25.20
C CYS A 145 -3.33 -10.00 23.83
N LYS A 146 -4.01 -9.10 23.13
CA LYS A 146 -4.61 -9.39 21.82
C LYS A 146 -4.91 -8.11 21.05
N VAL A 147 -5.11 -8.27 19.75
CA VAL A 147 -5.70 -7.21 18.91
C VAL A 147 -7.19 -7.12 19.21
N THR A 148 -7.67 -5.92 19.45
CA THR A 148 -9.06 -5.61 19.81
C THR A 148 -9.59 -4.47 18.94
N GLU A 149 -10.87 -4.48 18.61
CA GLU A 149 -11.52 -3.41 17.85
C GLU A 149 -11.93 -2.24 18.74
N ALA A 150 -11.73 -1.01 18.26
CA ALA A 150 -12.19 0.20 18.91
C ALA A 150 -12.32 1.38 17.94
N GLU A 151 -13.39 2.14 18.06
CA GLU A 151 -13.67 3.31 17.22
C GLU A 151 -12.65 4.45 17.34
N TRP A 152 -11.87 4.49 18.42
CA TRP A 152 -10.87 5.53 18.63
C TRP A 152 -9.52 5.24 17.96
N ALA A 153 -9.23 3.98 17.63
CA ALA A 153 -7.98 3.58 16.99
C ALA A 153 -7.97 4.02 15.52
N SER A 154 -6.82 4.40 15.02
CA SER A 154 -6.64 4.97 13.69
C SER A 154 -7.18 4.08 12.57
N ASN A 155 -7.03 2.76 12.70
CA ASN A 155 -7.56 1.76 11.77
C ASN A 155 -8.65 0.88 12.40
N GLY A 156 -9.31 1.38 13.44
CA GLY A 156 -10.37 0.67 14.14
C GLY A 156 -9.91 -0.47 15.03
N LYS A 157 -8.62 -0.69 15.20
CA LYS A 157 -8.02 -1.75 16.00
C LYS A 157 -6.84 -1.26 16.81
N PHE A 158 -6.52 -1.97 17.89
CA PHE A 158 -5.39 -1.67 18.79
C PHE A 158 -4.92 -2.92 19.50
N VAL A 159 -3.72 -2.88 20.10
CA VAL A 159 -3.22 -3.95 20.97
C VAL A 159 -3.62 -3.65 22.40
N ASP A 160 -4.41 -4.54 22.99
CA ASP A 160 -4.94 -4.43 24.34
C ASP A 160 -4.27 -5.40 25.31
N ALA A 161 -4.29 -5.01 26.58
CA ALA A 161 -3.94 -5.85 27.71
C ALA A 161 -2.49 -6.41 27.68
N LEU A 162 -1.51 -5.58 27.33
CA LEU A 162 -0.10 -5.96 27.40
C LEU A 162 0.34 -6.01 28.89
N ASN A 163 0.10 -7.15 29.54
CA ASN A 163 0.37 -7.36 30.97
C ASN A 163 1.86 -7.64 31.25
N GLN A 164 2.21 -7.74 32.52
CA GLN A 164 3.57 -8.08 32.93
C GLN A 164 4.00 -9.44 32.34
N GLY A 165 5.08 -9.43 31.58
CA GLY A 165 5.63 -10.62 30.93
C GLY A 165 5.10 -10.87 29.53
N ASP A 166 4.02 -10.20 29.13
CA ASP A 166 3.57 -10.23 27.75
C ASP A 166 4.55 -9.50 26.84
N VAL A 167 4.69 -9.99 25.63
CA VAL A 167 5.60 -9.43 24.64
C VAL A 167 4.87 -9.32 23.31
N ILE A 168 5.03 -8.17 22.66
CA ILE A 168 4.65 -8.01 21.26
C ILE A 168 5.88 -7.69 20.42
N LYS A 169 5.95 -8.25 19.22
CA LYS A 169 7.08 -8.09 18.32
C LYS A 169 6.65 -7.59 16.96
N TYR A 170 7.44 -6.67 16.43
CA TYR A 170 7.34 -6.13 15.08
C TYR A 170 8.62 -6.41 14.33
N HIS A 171 8.59 -7.28 13.33
CA HIS A 171 9.73 -7.50 12.47
C HIS A 171 9.83 -6.37 11.46
N TYR A 172 11.00 -5.82 11.28
CA TYR A 172 11.25 -4.74 10.33
C TYR A 172 12.45 -5.05 9.42
N ARG A 173 12.50 -4.35 8.31
CA ARG A 173 13.70 -4.25 7.45
C ARG A 173 14.06 -2.79 7.28
N ALA A 174 15.30 -2.44 7.58
CA ALA A 174 15.89 -1.15 7.29
C ALA A 174 16.82 -1.31 6.08
N GLU A 175 16.59 -0.55 5.02
CA GLU A 175 17.47 -0.56 3.85
C GLU A 175 18.76 0.20 4.12
N ASP A 176 18.72 1.19 5.02
CA ASP A 176 19.86 2.01 5.42
C ASP A 176 20.14 1.86 6.92
N ALA A 177 21.43 1.94 7.29
CA ALA A 177 21.82 2.19 8.66
C ALA A 177 21.55 3.66 9.02
N GLY A 178 21.07 3.92 10.22
CA GLY A 178 20.75 5.26 10.66
C GLY A 178 19.92 5.33 11.92
N THR A 179 19.59 6.54 12.33
CA THR A 179 18.68 6.79 13.44
C THR A 179 17.27 7.01 12.90
N TYR A 180 16.34 6.19 13.33
CA TYR A 180 14.92 6.29 13.01
C TYR A 180 14.16 6.84 14.20
N HIS A 181 13.43 7.93 13.99
CA HIS A 181 12.58 8.51 15.01
C HIS A 181 11.25 7.77 15.07
N VAL A 182 10.97 7.11 16.20
CA VAL A 182 9.77 6.29 16.41
C VAL A 182 8.80 7.05 17.30
N VAL A 183 7.58 7.22 16.80
CA VAL A 183 6.46 7.82 17.52
C VAL A 183 5.44 6.73 17.80
N VAL A 184 5.18 6.47 19.09
CA VAL A 184 4.18 5.49 19.52
C VAL A 184 2.95 6.23 19.99
N THR A 185 1.82 5.96 19.35
CA THR A 185 0.51 6.48 19.77
C THR A 185 -0.19 5.43 20.64
N TYR A 186 -0.63 5.84 21.81
CA TYR A 186 -1.23 4.94 22.78
C TYR A 186 -2.34 5.62 23.59
N ARG A 187 -3.16 4.81 24.26
CA ARG A 187 -4.07 5.27 25.31
C ARG A 187 -3.63 4.75 26.66
N SER A 188 -3.73 5.59 27.66
CA SER A 188 -3.46 5.21 29.04
C SER A 188 -4.60 5.63 29.95
N GLY A 189 -5.04 4.70 30.80
CA GLY A 189 -5.89 5.05 31.93
C GLY A 189 -5.08 5.45 33.16
N SER A 190 -5.75 5.68 34.27
CA SER A 190 -5.09 5.97 35.56
C SER A 190 -4.16 4.82 36.00
N ASN A 191 -2.96 5.16 36.44
CA ASN A 191 -1.94 4.23 36.97
C ASN A 191 -1.35 3.25 35.93
N THR A 192 -1.22 3.65 34.67
CA THR A 192 -0.44 2.89 33.70
C THR A 192 1.05 3.10 33.92
N ASN A 193 1.82 2.04 33.75
CA ASN A 193 3.28 2.06 33.85
C ASN A 193 3.93 2.18 32.46
N ALA A 194 5.18 2.61 32.43
CA ALA A 194 5.95 2.72 31.21
C ALA A 194 6.11 1.34 30.53
N LEU A 195 5.95 1.31 29.22
CA LEU A 195 6.19 0.15 28.40
C LEU A 195 7.68 0.04 28.10
N ALA A 196 8.27 -1.11 28.32
CA ALA A 196 9.67 -1.35 27.95
C ALA A 196 9.74 -1.72 26.45
N TRP A 197 10.76 -1.19 25.76
CA TRP A 197 11.06 -1.60 24.40
C TRP A 197 12.52 -2.04 24.27
N SER A 198 12.80 -2.89 23.31
CA SER A 198 14.14 -3.33 22.95
C SER A 198 14.21 -3.70 21.47
N GLU A 199 15.40 -3.68 20.91
CA GLU A 199 15.70 -4.26 19.60
C GLU A 199 16.40 -5.60 19.80
N GLU A 200 15.69 -6.71 19.50
CA GLU A 200 16.12 -8.05 19.87
C GLU A 200 17.21 -8.60 18.96
N SER A 201 17.17 -8.33 17.67
CA SER A 201 18.09 -8.91 16.69
C SER A 201 19.54 -8.45 16.89
N ARG A 202 19.73 -7.25 17.39
CA ARG A 202 21.03 -6.62 17.60
C ARG A 202 21.39 -6.44 19.07
N LYS A 203 20.42 -6.55 19.97
CA LYS A 203 20.55 -6.50 21.43
C LYS A 203 21.30 -5.30 21.99
N ILE A 204 21.26 -4.16 21.32
CA ILE A 204 22.11 -3.00 21.62
C ILE A 204 21.34 -1.79 22.11
N GLU A 205 20.03 -1.79 21.91
CA GLU A 205 19.19 -0.69 22.35
C GLU A 205 17.99 -1.19 23.14
N SER A 206 17.62 -0.41 24.12
CA SER A 206 16.43 -0.60 24.93
C SER A 206 16.04 0.70 25.60
N GLY A 207 14.79 0.85 25.91
CA GLY A 207 14.28 2.03 26.58
C GLY A 207 12.89 1.81 27.16
N THR A 208 12.23 2.89 27.48
CA THR A 208 10.85 2.86 27.94
C THR A 208 10.02 3.88 27.21
N VAL A 209 8.82 3.50 26.81
CA VAL A 209 7.76 4.41 26.41
C VAL A 209 7.08 4.87 27.69
N SER A 210 7.25 6.12 28.06
CA SER A 210 6.61 6.67 29.25
C SER A 210 5.11 6.73 29.07
N ALA A 211 4.38 6.03 29.93
CA ALA A 211 2.96 6.26 30.06
C ALA A 211 2.75 7.70 30.55
N GLY A 212 1.99 8.46 29.81
CA GLY A 212 1.64 9.84 30.17
C GLY A 212 0.90 9.92 31.49
N ALA A 213 0.64 11.15 31.92
CA ALA A 213 -0.04 11.45 33.17
C ALA A 213 -1.41 10.73 33.30
N ASN A 214 -1.78 10.51 34.54
CA ASN A 214 -3.07 9.98 34.98
C ASN A 214 -4.24 10.79 34.42
N ASP A 215 -4.67 10.54 33.22
CA ASP A 215 -5.87 11.15 32.71
C ASP A 215 -6.93 10.10 32.30
N SER A 216 -8.02 10.53 31.74
CA SER A 216 -9.12 9.62 31.45
C SER A 216 -8.71 8.59 30.40
N ALA A 217 -9.14 7.33 30.54
CA ALA A 217 -8.94 6.25 29.60
C ALA A 217 -9.42 6.55 28.15
N THR A 218 -9.77 7.79 27.86
CA THR A 218 -10.24 8.24 26.54
C THR A 218 -9.25 9.15 25.82
N ALA A 219 -8.18 9.59 26.48
CA ALA A 219 -7.18 10.45 25.86
C ALA A 219 -6.13 9.64 25.10
N THR A 220 -5.77 10.09 23.92
CA THR A 220 -4.66 9.54 23.12
C THR A 220 -3.40 10.34 23.40
N HIS A 221 -2.29 9.66 23.60
CA HIS A 221 -0.97 10.22 23.88
C HIS A 221 0.03 9.73 22.84
N THR A 222 1.14 10.45 22.75
CA THR A 222 2.31 10.01 21.99
C THR A 222 3.53 9.89 22.89
N ALA A 223 4.37 8.92 22.63
CA ALA A 223 5.70 8.82 23.18
C ALA A 223 6.70 8.60 22.05
N GLU A 224 7.90 9.14 22.19
CA GLU A 224 8.89 9.20 21.14
C GLU A 224 10.20 8.62 21.65
N PHE A 225 10.89 7.91 20.76
CA PHE A 225 12.25 7.46 21.00
C PHE A 225 13.02 7.32 19.67
N ASP A 226 14.33 7.37 19.74
CA ASP A 226 15.19 7.13 18.60
C ASP A 226 15.68 5.68 18.61
N LEU A 227 15.53 5.01 17.48
CA LEU A 227 16.04 3.66 17.23
C LEU A 227 17.26 3.76 16.31
N ASN A 228 18.43 3.40 16.82
CA ASN A 228 19.66 3.43 16.05
C ASN A 228 19.88 2.06 15.37
N VAL A 229 19.69 2.04 14.06
CA VAL A 229 19.97 0.88 13.22
C VAL A 229 21.42 0.94 12.75
N LEU A 230 22.27 0.06 13.26
CA LEU A 230 23.70 0.11 12.98
C LEU A 230 24.08 -0.43 11.61
N GLU A 231 23.27 -1.35 11.08
CA GLU A 231 23.48 -1.97 9.76
C GLU A 231 22.13 -2.16 9.08
N ALA A 232 22.11 -1.98 7.77
CA ALA A 232 20.94 -2.33 6.95
C ALA A 232 20.58 -3.82 7.11
N GLY A 233 19.30 -4.14 7.07
CA GLY A 233 18.82 -5.52 7.16
C GLY A 233 17.61 -5.67 8.08
N ASP A 234 17.29 -6.92 8.37
CA ASP A 234 16.14 -7.30 9.19
C ASP A 234 16.40 -7.09 10.68
N GLY A 235 15.38 -6.64 11.39
CA GLY A 235 15.41 -6.44 12.84
C GLY A 235 14.08 -6.79 13.50
N VAL A 236 14.05 -6.76 14.82
CA VAL A 236 12.85 -7.06 15.61
C VAL A 236 12.71 -6.02 16.72
N LEU A 237 11.70 -5.17 16.61
CA LEU A 237 11.30 -4.23 17.65
C LEU A 237 10.35 -4.94 18.61
N VAL A 238 10.67 -4.92 19.88
CA VAL A 238 9.97 -5.68 20.93
C VAL A 238 9.42 -4.72 21.97
N PHE A 239 8.15 -4.85 22.32
CA PHE A 239 7.56 -4.18 23.46
C PHE A 239 7.16 -5.21 24.51
N THR A 240 7.52 -4.91 25.77
CA THR A 240 7.27 -5.80 26.90
C THR A 240 6.34 -5.13 27.90
N GLY A 241 5.34 -5.84 28.32
CA GLY A 241 4.34 -5.37 29.29
C GLY A 241 4.96 -5.10 30.65
N PRO A 242 4.63 -3.96 31.27
CA PRO A 242 5.11 -3.58 32.59
C PRO A 242 4.40 -4.35 33.70
N ALA A 243 5.00 -4.34 34.90
CA ALA A 243 4.28 -4.73 36.10
C ALA A 243 3.09 -3.78 36.34
N GLY A 244 1.89 -4.31 36.41
CA GLY A 244 0.66 -3.55 36.60
C GLY A 244 -0.05 -3.21 35.28
N LYS A 245 -0.73 -2.07 35.20
CA LYS A 245 -1.48 -1.67 34.01
C LYS A 245 -0.54 -1.11 32.93
N SER A 246 -0.74 -1.57 31.72
CA SER A 246 -0.04 -1.08 30.54
C SER A 246 -0.85 -0.06 29.74
N PRO A 247 -0.18 0.73 28.89
CA PRO A 247 -0.85 1.47 27.81
C PRO A 247 -1.51 0.51 26.79
N GLN A 248 -2.50 1.00 26.10
CA GLN A 248 -3.10 0.37 24.93
C GLN A 248 -2.52 1.02 23.66
N MET A 249 -1.93 0.26 22.78
CA MET A 249 -1.25 0.73 21.57
C MET A 249 -2.10 0.57 20.32
#